data_39daf6f872c2db45eafd3764c22e6b91
#
_entry.id   39daf6f872c2db45eafd3764c22e6b91
#
_cell.length_a   1.000
_cell.length_b   1.000
_cell.length_c   1.000
_cell.angle_alpha   90.00
_cell.angle_beta   90.00
_cell.angle_gamma   90.00
#
_symmetry.space_group_name_H-M   'P 1'
#
loop_
_entity.id
_entity.type
_entity.pdbx_description
1 polymer ?
#
loop_
_entity_poly.entity_id
_entity_poly.type
_entity_poly.pdbx_seq_one_letter_code
_entity_poly.pdbx_strand_id
1 'polypeptide(L)'
;MMTTSYKQKPFSKQELQVIGEKASVIPGRPATAVFNTPISYRENVMSMFVDKKPTFMVTGNDFSGLNPNFYKKHLARAYRAEGRKVDTFGVEWIFVPSAGGSITVEGNPRFEDVNDWKNCITLPDVNDWDWAADAAANPVDTNFAVECTFVNGFWFERLISLMDFVNAAVALVDEEQHDALSELFEALTALACDLVDKICEYWPSTDGFMIHDDWGSQRSPFFSDEIARKLFLPHMKKLVDHVHKKGRFCSIHSCGNIGDRIPVFLEAGIDGWELQANANDQIKLYEEFGDKITMQVTIPDFDQKDEKAAVEAARNYVDTFCKPGKPTILAGKNCMTNMVFAEEVYEYSRKHYLGL
;
A
#
# COMPACT_ATOMS: atom_id res chain seq x y z
N MET A 1 -12.22 -19.83 4.53
CA MET A 1 -11.70 -19.48 5.87
C MET A 1 -10.72 -20.54 6.27
N MET A 2 -9.42 -20.26 6.22
CA MET A 2 -8.42 -21.18 6.79
C MET A 2 -8.27 -20.85 8.28
N THR A 3 -8.96 -21.58 9.13
CA THR A 3 -8.74 -21.57 10.57
C THR A 3 -7.66 -22.60 10.90
N THR A 4 -6.42 -22.27 10.68
CA THR A 4 -5.31 -23.02 11.26
C THR A 4 -4.87 -22.31 12.52
N SER A 5 -5.38 -22.75 13.66
CA SER A 5 -4.82 -22.47 14.98
C SER A 5 -3.39 -23.04 15.03
N TYR A 6 -2.42 -22.29 14.59
CA TYR A 6 -1.01 -22.64 14.80
C TYR A 6 -0.74 -22.56 16.29
N LYS A 7 -0.49 -23.73 16.92
CA LYS A 7 0.12 -23.73 18.25
C LYS A 7 1.46 -23.04 18.12
N GLN A 8 1.59 -21.86 18.74
CA GLN A 8 2.84 -21.10 18.73
C GLN A 8 3.94 -22.00 19.28
N LYS A 9 4.93 -22.33 18.45
CA LYS A 9 6.11 -23.08 18.89
C LYS A 9 7.01 -22.15 19.70
N PRO A 10 7.70 -22.63 20.77
CA PRO A 10 8.74 -21.85 21.44
C PRO A 10 9.80 -21.38 20.44
N PHE A 11 10.36 -20.18 20.70
CA PHE A 11 11.46 -19.67 19.89
C PHE A 11 12.68 -20.59 19.95
N SER A 12 13.30 -20.82 18.81
CA SER A 12 14.58 -21.55 18.68
C SER A 12 15.59 -20.69 17.94
N LYS A 13 16.84 -20.68 18.39
CA LYS A 13 17.94 -20.00 17.68
C LYS A 13 18.17 -20.52 16.26
N GLN A 14 17.69 -21.71 15.93
CA GLN A 14 17.71 -22.23 14.56
C GLN A 14 16.85 -21.38 13.60
N GLU A 15 15.87 -20.64 14.12
CA GLU A 15 15.05 -19.73 13.34
C GLU A 15 15.87 -18.56 12.77
N LEU A 16 17.00 -18.17 13.41
CA LEU A 16 17.89 -17.12 12.91
C LEU A 16 18.87 -17.62 11.81
N GLN A 17 18.83 -18.89 11.46
CA GLN A 17 19.62 -19.38 10.33
C GLN A 17 19.16 -18.71 9.05
N VAL A 18 20.09 -18.06 8.34
CA VAL A 18 19.83 -17.51 7.00
C VAL A 18 19.76 -18.67 6.00
N ILE A 19 18.61 -18.81 5.34
CA ILE A 19 18.35 -19.87 4.35
C ILE A 19 18.29 -19.34 2.92
N GLY A 20 18.37 -18.03 2.74
CA GLY A 20 18.36 -17.37 1.45
C GLY A 20 18.42 -15.86 1.57
N GLU A 21 18.30 -15.18 0.43
CA GLU A 21 18.25 -13.73 0.34
C GLU A 21 17.08 -13.31 -0.54
N LYS A 22 16.43 -12.22 -0.17
CA LYS A 22 15.38 -11.57 -0.98
C LYS A 22 15.92 -10.28 -1.58
N ALA A 23 15.91 -10.22 -2.91
CA ALA A 23 16.28 -9.02 -3.64
C ALA A 23 15.33 -7.86 -3.32
N SER A 24 15.88 -6.65 -3.20
CA SER A 24 15.06 -5.45 -3.06
C SER A 24 14.32 -5.15 -4.37
N VAL A 25 13.04 -4.78 -4.26
CA VAL A 25 12.26 -4.26 -5.41
C VAL A 25 12.76 -2.87 -5.84
N ILE A 26 13.53 -2.18 -4.99
CA ILE A 26 14.10 -0.87 -5.29
C ILE A 26 15.51 -1.06 -5.84
N PRO A 27 15.79 -0.63 -7.10
CA PRO A 27 17.10 -0.77 -7.68
C PRO A 27 18.22 -0.13 -6.84
N GLY A 28 19.33 -0.85 -6.67
CA GLY A 28 20.49 -0.37 -5.93
C GLY A 28 20.43 -0.54 -4.41
N ARG A 29 19.34 -1.08 -3.87
CA ARG A 29 19.28 -1.49 -2.46
C ARG A 29 19.78 -2.92 -2.28
N PRO A 30 20.50 -3.21 -1.17
CA PRO A 30 20.94 -4.56 -0.87
C PRO A 30 19.76 -5.53 -0.70
N ALA A 31 20.01 -6.81 -0.94
CA ALA A 31 19.11 -7.88 -0.58
C ALA A 31 19.00 -7.99 0.95
N THR A 32 17.90 -8.56 1.42
CA THR A 32 17.67 -8.85 2.85
C THR A 32 17.72 -10.33 3.12
N ALA A 33 18.19 -10.72 4.30
CA ALA A 33 18.26 -12.12 4.72
C ALA A 33 16.85 -12.73 4.85
N VAL A 34 16.72 -13.98 4.43
CA VAL A 34 15.54 -14.82 4.66
C VAL A 34 15.90 -15.81 5.76
N PHE A 35 15.22 -15.70 6.89
CA PHE A 35 15.44 -16.58 8.05
C PHE A 35 14.65 -17.90 7.94
N ASN A 36 15.10 -18.91 8.67
CA ASN A 36 14.42 -20.22 8.78
C ASN A 36 13.24 -20.16 9.76
N THR A 37 12.22 -19.40 9.37
CA THR A 37 11.04 -19.09 10.19
C THR A 37 10.15 -20.32 10.40
N PRO A 38 9.39 -20.42 11.53
CA PRO A 38 8.55 -21.58 11.84
C PRO A 38 7.29 -21.69 10.96
N ILE A 39 6.91 -20.63 10.30
CA ILE A 39 5.85 -20.52 9.27
C ILE A 39 6.40 -19.66 8.13
N SER A 40 5.81 -19.73 6.94
CA SER A 40 6.23 -18.86 5.83
C SER A 40 5.95 -17.37 6.13
N TYR A 41 6.70 -16.48 5.48
CA TYR A 41 6.46 -15.03 5.58
C TYR A 41 5.03 -14.68 5.14
N ARG A 42 4.53 -15.34 4.10
CA ARG A 42 3.14 -15.19 3.63
C ARG A 42 2.13 -15.54 4.72
N GLU A 43 2.28 -16.71 5.37
CA GLU A 43 1.39 -17.12 6.46
C GLU A 43 1.42 -16.13 7.62
N ASN A 44 2.60 -15.58 7.95
CA ASN A 44 2.75 -14.58 9.00
C ASN A 44 2.03 -13.27 8.67
N VAL A 45 2.15 -12.77 7.43
CA VAL A 45 1.41 -11.58 6.96
C VAL A 45 -0.09 -11.84 6.99
N MET A 46 -0.53 -13.00 6.50
CA MET A 46 -1.96 -13.33 6.49
C MET A 46 -2.53 -13.44 7.91
N SER A 47 -1.79 -14.02 8.85
CA SER A 47 -2.24 -14.07 10.26
C SER A 47 -2.29 -12.68 10.91
N MET A 48 -1.44 -11.75 10.47
CA MET A 48 -1.49 -10.35 10.89
C MET A 48 -2.79 -9.66 10.41
N PHE A 49 -3.15 -9.80 9.15
CA PHE A 49 -4.36 -9.14 8.61
C PHE A 49 -5.65 -9.80 9.09
N VAL A 50 -5.71 -11.14 9.14
CA VAL A 50 -6.94 -11.88 9.47
C VAL A 50 -7.17 -11.95 10.97
N ASP A 51 -6.14 -12.32 11.76
CA ASP A 51 -6.29 -12.65 13.18
C ASP A 51 -5.67 -11.61 14.11
N LYS A 52 -4.97 -10.59 13.58
CA LYS A 52 -4.16 -9.62 14.35
C LYS A 52 -3.11 -10.31 15.24
N LYS A 53 -2.62 -11.48 14.83
CA LYS A 53 -1.71 -12.35 15.63
C LYS A 53 -0.54 -12.86 14.80
N PRO A 54 0.38 -11.99 14.34
CA PRO A 54 1.59 -12.48 13.67
C PRO A 54 2.45 -13.29 14.64
N THR A 55 3.22 -14.23 14.11
CA THR A 55 4.15 -15.06 14.88
C THR A 55 5.46 -14.34 15.19
N PHE A 56 5.88 -13.48 14.28
CA PHE A 56 7.03 -12.57 14.38
C PHE A 56 6.67 -11.26 13.70
N MET A 57 7.45 -10.22 13.96
CA MET A 57 7.24 -8.91 13.36
C MET A 57 7.18 -9.00 11.83
N VAL A 58 6.20 -8.32 11.24
CA VAL A 58 6.06 -8.20 9.78
C VAL A 58 6.82 -6.99 9.29
N THR A 59 7.50 -7.13 8.16
CA THR A 59 8.25 -6.04 7.50
C THR A 59 7.73 -5.80 6.09
N GLY A 60 8.03 -4.65 5.50
CA GLY A 60 7.79 -4.41 4.08
C GLY A 60 8.49 -5.41 3.14
N ASN A 61 9.54 -6.10 3.62
CA ASN A 61 10.22 -7.15 2.86
C ASN A 61 9.46 -8.49 2.84
N ASP A 62 8.42 -8.65 3.65
CA ASP A 62 7.62 -9.88 3.71
C ASP A 62 6.55 -9.93 2.61
N PHE A 63 6.53 -8.91 1.75
CA PHE A 63 5.63 -8.81 0.60
C PHE A 63 6.35 -9.02 -0.72
N SER A 64 5.72 -9.77 -1.63
CA SER A 64 6.08 -9.87 -3.04
C SER A 64 5.16 -8.93 -3.83
N GLY A 65 5.71 -7.81 -4.31
CA GLY A 65 4.93 -6.84 -5.07
C GLY A 65 4.54 -7.38 -6.44
N LEU A 66 3.26 -7.29 -6.77
CA LEU A 66 2.71 -7.60 -8.09
C LEU A 66 2.37 -6.30 -8.82
N ASN A 67 2.96 -6.11 -9.99
CA ASN A 67 2.71 -4.99 -10.88
C ASN A 67 2.48 -5.49 -12.31
N PRO A 68 1.24 -5.80 -12.71
CA PRO A 68 0.94 -6.26 -14.06
C PRO A 68 1.46 -5.28 -15.13
N ASN A 69 2.06 -5.80 -16.21
CA ASN A 69 2.62 -4.96 -17.27
C ASN A 69 1.56 -4.13 -17.98
N PHE A 70 0.34 -4.68 -18.13
CA PHE A 70 -0.77 -3.92 -18.69
C PHE A 70 -1.18 -2.76 -17.82
N TYR A 71 -1.23 -2.95 -16.49
CA TYR A 71 -1.48 -1.85 -15.56
C TYR A 71 -0.40 -0.78 -15.70
N LYS A 72 0.87 -1.18 -15.64
CA LYS A 72 2.01 -0.28 -15.84
C LYS A 72 1.92 0.48 -17.18
N LYS A 73 1.58 -0.22 -18.24
CA LYS A 73 1.54 0.37 -19.60
C LYS A 73 0.39 1.35 -19.76
N HIS A 74 -0.80 1.03 -19.26
CA HIS A 74 -2.03 1.73 -19.61
C HIS A 74 -2.52 2.70 -18.54
N LEU A 75 -2.34 2.39 -17.26
CA LEU A 75 -2.98 3.15 -16.18
C LEU A 75 -2.01 3.84 -15.23
N ALA A 76 -0.81 3.28 -15.04
CA ALA A 76 0.17 3.85 -14.12
C ALA A 76 0.89 5.07 -14.71
N ARG A 77 1.41 5.91 -13.82
CA ARG A 77 2.31 7.03 -14.14
C ARG A 77 3.62 6.56 -14.79
N ALA A 78 4.41 7.49 -15.34
CA ALA A 78 5.72 7.18 -15.91
C ALA A 78 6.69 6.64 -14.84
N TYR A 79 7.46 5.61 -15.16
CA TYR A 79 8.53 5.13 -14.32
C TYR A 79 9.87 5.77 -14.72
N ARG A 80 10.88 5.69 -13.83
CA ARG A 80 12.23 6.27 -14.06
C ARG A 80 12.82 5.88 -15.42
N ALA A 81 12.65 4.63 -15.83
CA ALA A 81 13.19 4.13 -17.09
C ALA A 81 12.50 4.71 -18.33
N GLU A 82 11.24 5.14 -18.20
CA GLU A 82 10.46 5.71 -19.30
C GLU A 82 10.71 7.20 -19.45
N GLY A 83 10.95 7.90 -18.34
CA GLY A 83 11.13 9.35 -18.28
C GLY A 83 9.86 10.13 -18.57
N ARG A 84 9.16 9.85 -19.67
CA ARG A 84 7.90 10.48 -20.10
C ARG A 84 6.97 9.42 -20.69
N LYS A 85 5.65 9.60 -20.48
CA LYS A 85 4.64 8.65 -20.93
C LYS A 85 3.28 9.32 -21.04
N VAL A 86 2.45 8.85 -21.95
CA VAL A 86 1.01 9.15 -22.02
C VAL A 86 0.25 7.90 -21.62
N ASP A 87 -0.66 8.02 -20.64
CA ASP A 87 -1.52 6.92 -20.23
C ASP A 87 -2.77 6.76 -21.12
N THR A 88 -3.59 5.76 -20.84
CA THR A 88 -4.80 5.48 -21.65
C THR A 88 -5.83 6.60 -21.60
N PHE A 89 -5.84 7.40 -20.55
CA PHE A 89 -6.74 8.57 -20.45
C PHE A 89 -6.22 9.79 -21.22
N GLY A 90 -5.03 9.67 -21.85
CA GLY A 90 -4.36 10.76 -22.54
C GLY A 90 -3.63 11.73 -21.62
N VAL A 91 -3.42 11.37 -20.34
CA VAL A 91 -2.64 12.16 -19.39
C VAL A 91 -1.15 11.99 -19.68
N GLU A 92 -0.45 13.10 -19.81
CA GLU A 92 0.98 13.11 -20.01
C GLU A 92 1.71 13.16 -18.67
N TRP A 93 2.58 12.17 -18.44
CA TRP A 93 3.38 12.00 -17.23
C TRP A 93 4.86 12.24 -17.49
N ILE A 94 5.53 12.89 -16.56
CA ILE A 94 6.98 13.06 -16.56
C ILE A 94 7.58 12.57 -15.25
N PHE A 95 8.65 11.75 -15.34
CA PHE A 95 9.38 11.32 -14.15
C PHE A 95 10.34 12.42 -13.70
N VAL A 96 10.24 12.84 -12.43
CA VAL A 96 11.06 13.88 -11.81
C VAL A 96 12.07 13.24 -10.85
N PRO A 97 13.36 13.12 -11.22
CA PRO A 97 14.36 12.45 -10.39
C PRO A 97 14.50 13.02 -8.98
N SER A 98 14.40 14.36 -8.84
CA SER A 98 14.49 15.05 -7.55
C SER A 98 13.32 14.76 -6.61
N ALA A 99 12.12 14.49 -7.17
CA ALA A 99 10.95 14.09 -6.40
C ALA A 99 10.90 12.57 -6.15
N GLY A 100 11.70 11.81 -6.89
CA GLY A 100 11.67 10.33 -6.84
C GLY A 100 10.40 9.70 -7.41
N GLY A 101 9.56 10.48 -8.12
CA GLY A 101 8.28 10.07 -8.65
C GLY A 101 7.89 10.81 -9.92
N SER A 102 6.70 10.56 -10.43
CA SER A 102 6.17 11.21 -11.62
C SER A 102 5.07 12.20 -11.26
N ILE A 103 5.00 13.27 -12.03
CA ILE A 103 3.96 14.27 -12.00
C ILE A 103 3.29 14.35 -13.38
N THR A 104 2.11 14.90 -13.46
CA THR A 104 1.47 15.31 -14.71
C THR A 104 2.16 16.53 -15.29
N VAL A 105 2.09 16.70 -16.59
CA VAL A 105 2.55 17.94 -17.25
C VAL A 105 1.49 19.01 -17.03
N GLU A 106 1.84 20.03 -16.25
CA GLU A 106 0.94 21.12 -15.89
C GLU A 106 0.41 21.88 -17.12
N GLY A 107 -0.82 22.39 -17.01
CA GLY A 107 -1.47 23.23 -18.04
C GLY A 107 -1.96 22.43 -19.24
N ASN A 108 -2.09 21.10 -19.11
CA ASN A 108 -2.67 20.25 -20.15
C ASN A 108 -3.74 19.31 -19.56
N PRO A 109 -4.76 19.82 -18.82
CA PRO A 109 -5.81 18.98 -18.29
C PRO A 109 -6.62 18.32 -19.40
N ARG A 110 -7.18 17.17 -19.14
CA ARG A 110 -8.10 16.50 -20.08
C ARG A 110 -9.44 17.22 -20.16
N PHE A 111 -9.85 17.84 -19.06
CA PHE A 111 -11.03 18.71 -18.94
C PHE A 111 -10.82 19.65 -17.74
N GLU A 112 -11.45 20.83 -17.79
CA GLU A 112 -11.43 21.80 -16.68
C GLU A 112 -12.70 21.70 -15.82
N ASP A 113 -13.83 21.28 -16.41
CA ASP A 113 -15.09 20.99 -15.74
C ASP A 113 -15.38 19.48 -15.82
N VAL A 114 -15.65 18.86 -14.66
CA VAL A 114 -15.89 17.41 -14.64
C VAL A 114 -17.16 16.99 -15.37
N ASN A 115 -18.12 17.89 -15.59
CA ASN A 115 -19.30 17.60 -16.40
C ASN A 115 -18.95 17.17 -17.83
N ASP A 116 -17.77 17.52 -18.34
CA ASP A 116 -17.30 17.18 -19.67
C ASP A 116 -16.54 15.84 -19.75
N TRP A 117 -16.30 15.15 -18.64
CA TRP A 117 -15.42 13.99 -18.59
C TRP A 117 -15.73 12.90 -19.62
N LYS A 118 -17.03 12.63 -19.89
CA LYS A 118 -17.47 11.59 -20.83
C LYS A 118 -17.07 11.88 -22.28
N ASN A 119 -16.87 13.15 -22.63
CA ASN A 119 -16.46 13.60 -23.94
C ASN A 119 -14.92 13.63 -24.09
N CYS A 120 -14.18 13.64 -22.98
CA CYS A 120 -12.74 13.91 -22.95
C CYS A 120 -11.87 12.68 -22.70
N ILE A 121 -12.40 11.66 -22.04
CA ILE A 121 -11.69 10.42 -21.75
C ILE A 121 -12.50 9.18 -22.13
N THR A 122 -11.77 8.11 -22.43
CA THR A 122 -12.35 6.77 -22.65
C THR A 122 -11.74 5.80 -21.64
N LEU A 123 -12.59 5.03 -20.96
CA LEU A 123 -12.14 3.98 -20.06
C LEU A 123 -11.69 2.77 -20.89
N PRO A 124 -10.56 2.13 -20.56
CA PRO A 124 -10.13 0.94 -21.26
C PRO A 124 -11.02 -0.25 -20.93
N ASP A 125 -11.24 -1.13 -21.91
CA ASP A 125 -11.78 -2.46 -21.66
C ASP A 125 -10.63 -3.39 -21.28
N VAL A 126 -10.57 -3.79 -20.02
CA VAL A 126 -9.51 -4.67 -19.52
C VAL A 126 -9.63 -6.11 -20.03
N ASN A 127 -10.76 -6.48 -20.65
CA ASN A 127 -10.94 -7.79 -21.26
C ASN A 127 -10.15 -7.95 -22.56
N ASP A 128 -9.78 -6.84 -23.20
CA ASP A 128 -8.98 -6.85 -24.43
C ASP A 128 -7.49 -7.11 -24.19
N TRP A 129 -7.06 -7.23 -22.92
CA TRP A 129 -5.65 -7.41 -22.57
C TRP A 129 -5.26 -8.88 -22.48
N ASP A 130 -4.07 -9.23 -22.97
CA ASP A 130 -3.53 -10.59 -22.88
C ASP A 130 -2.95 -10.87 -21.47
N TRP A 131 -3.85 -11.06 -20.52
CA TRP A 131 -3.53 -11.33 -19.12
C TRP A 131 -2.70 -12.61 -18.93
N ALA A 132 -2.90 -13.62 -19.78
CA ALA A 132 -2.15 -14.88 -19.71
C ALA A 132 -0.68 -14.66 -20.04
N ALA A 133 -0.38 -13.88 -21.07
CA ALA A 133 1.00 -13.51 -21.42
C ALA A 133 1.62 -12.61 -20.33
N ASP A 134 0.84 -11.69 -19.75
CA ASP A 134 1.32 -10.84 -18.66
C ASP A 134 1.67 -11.68 -17.43
N ALA A 135 0.82 -12.60 -17.02
CA ALA A 135 1.07 -13.47 -15.88
C ALA A 135 2.31 -14.37 -16.08
N ALA A 136 2.49 -14.90 -17.28
CA ALA A 136 3.68 -15.66 -17.61
C ALA A 136 4.98 -14.82 -17.52
N ALA A 137 4.90 -13.54 -17.85
CA ALA A 137 6.04 -12.61 -17.81
C ALA A 137 6.32 -12.04 -16.40
N ASN A 138 5.36 -12.11 -15.47
CA ASN A 138 5.44 -11.57 -14.12
C ASN A 138 5.18 -12.64 -13.05
N PRO A 139 6.03 -13.65 -12.90
CA PRO A 139 5.90 -14.63 -11.83
C PRO A 139 6.10 -13.97 -10.46
N VAL A 140 5.38 -14.45 -9.45
CA VAL A 140 5.46 -13.95 -8.06
C VAL A 140 6.05 -15.02 -7.13
N ASP A 141 6.77 -14.58 -6.10
CA ASP A 141 7.27 -15.49 -5.06
C ASP A 141 6.21 -15.68 -3.96
N THR A 142 5.61 -16.84 -3.94
CA THR A 142 4.53 -17.20 -3.01
C THR A 142 4.98 -17.57 -1.60
N ASN A 143 6.29 -17.54 -1.31
CA ASN A 143 6.79 -17.63 0.06
C ASN A 143 6.52 -16.34 0.85
N PHE A 144 6.27 -15.24 0.13
CA PHE A 144 5.92 -13.93 0.64
C PHE A 144 4.47 -13.60 0.30
N ALA A 145 3.86 -12.66 1.03
CA ALA A 145 2.51 -12.19 0.71
C ALA A 145 2.51 -11.43 -0.63
N VAL A 146 1.63 -11.81 -1.53
CA VAL A 146 1.53 -11.18 -2.85
C VAL A 146 0.55 -10.02 -2.79
N GLU A 147 1.07 -8.80 -2.93
CA GLU A 147 0.26 -7.57 -2.94
C GLU A 147 0.37 -6.86 -4.28
N CYS A 148 -0.78 -6.55 -4.88
CA CYS A 148 -0.84 -5.75 -6.09
C CYS A 148 -1.10 -4.28 -5.74
N THR A 149 -0.22 -3.37 -6.20
CA THR A 149 -0.36 -1.94 -5.94
C THR A 149 -0.94 -1.21 -7.13
N PHE A 150 -2.07 -0.52 -6.92
CA PHE A 150 -2.69 0.39 -7.87
C PHE A 150 -2.12 1.81 -7.69
N VAL A 151 -1.02 2.09 -8.37
CA VAL A 151 -0.36 3.41 -8.34
C VAL A 151 -1.19 4.43 -9.12
N ASN A 152 -1.37 5.62 -8.58
CA ASN A 152 -2.22 6.74 -9.01
C ASN A 152 -3.71 6.58 -8.71
N GLY A 153 -4.10 5.61 -7.89
CA GLY A 153 -5.46 5.48 -7.39
C GLY A 153 -6.55 5.53 -8.47
N PHE A 154 -7.78 5.68 -7.98
CA PHE A 154 -8.95 5.77 -8.85
C PHE A 154 -9.80 7.01 -8.55
N TRP A 155 -9.42 7.83 -7.54
CA TRP A 155 -10.25 8.95 -7.09
C TRP A 155 -9.48 10.26 -7.10
N PHE A 156 -8.91 10.73 -5.98
CA PHE A 156 -8.34 12.08 -5.92
C PHE A 156 -7.08 12.25 -6.76
N GLU A 157 -6.12 11.32 -6.67
CA GLU A 157 -4.92 11.40 -7.54
C GLU A 157 -5.29 11.29 -9.03
N ARG A 158 -6.27 10.43 -9.35
CA ARG A 158 -6.75 10.32 -10.73
C ARG A 158 -7.45 11.62 -11.16
N LEU A 159 -8.28 12.21 -10.31
CA LEU A 159 -8.92 13.49 -10.59
C LEU A 159 -7.91 14.60 -10.85
N ILE A 160 -6.90 14.74 -9.97
CA ILE A 160 -5.80 15.69 -10.19
C ILE A 160 -5.09 15.43 -11.53
N SER A 161 -4.85 14.18 -11.87
CA SER A 161 -4.17 13.85 -13.11
C SER A 161 -4.98 14.22 -14.36
N LEU A 162 -6.30 14.23 -14.25
CA LEU A 162 -7.22 14.54 -15.35
C LEU A 162 -7.50 16.06 -15.47
N MET A 163 -7.56 16.78 -14.35
CA MET A 163 -8.06 18.15 -14.29
C MET A 163 -7.03 19.20 -13.88
N ASP A 164 -5.78 18.83 -13.52
CA ASP A 164 -4.85 19.59 -12.71
C ASP A 164 -5.37 19.83 -11.28
N PHE A 165 -4.47 20.20 -10.36
CA PHE A 165 -4.81 20.31 -8.93
C PHE A 165 -5.88 21.38 -8.66
N VAL A 166 -5.78 22.54 -9.32
CA VAL A 166 -6.68 23.67 -9.04
C VAL A 166 -8.11 23.34 -9.45
N ASN A 167 -8.32 22.83 -10.67
CA ASN A 167 -9.63 22.46 -11.16
C ASN A 167 -10.22 21.31 -10.35
N ALA A 168 -9.41 20.31 -10.00
CA ALA A 168 -9.84 19.22 -9.11
C ALA A 168 -10.29 19.72 -7.73
N ALA A 169 -9.54 20.65 -7.13
CA ALA A 169 -9.91 21.25 -5.84
C ALA A 169 -11.20 22.07 -5.93
N VAL A 170 -11.42 22.80 -7.02
CA VAL A 170 -12.68 23.52 -7.27
C VAL A 170 -13.84 22.54 -7.43
N ALA A 171 -13.68 21.50 -8.23
CA ALA A 171 -14.72 20.49 -8.45
C ALA A 171 -15.19 19.80 -7.15
N LEU A 172 -14.29 19.63 -6.16
CA LEU A 172 -14.66 19.06 -4.85
C LEU A 172 -15.57 19.96 -4.01
N VAL A 173 -15.59 21.26 -4.24
CA VAL A 173 -16.40 22.22 -3.47
C VAL A 173 -17.55 22.82 -4.28
N ASP A 174 -17.55 22.63 -5.57
CA ASP A 174 -18.62 23.07 -6.48
C ASP A 174 -19.70 21.99 -6.57
N GLU A 175 -20.83 22.23 -5.90
CA GLU A 175 -21.93 21.26 -5.84
C GLU A 175 -22.54 20.95 -7.22
N GLU A 176 -22.42 21.86 -8.20
CA GLU A 176 -22.90 21.63 -9.57
C GLU A 176 -22.10 20.55 -10.31
N GLN A 177 -20.90 20.23 -9.83
CA GLN A 177 -20.04 19.19 -10.38
C GLN A 177 -20.11 17.85 -9.63
N HIS A 178 -20.77 17.78 -8.46
CA HIS A 178 -20.73 16.58 -7.59
C HIS A 178 -21.37 15.34 -8.23
N ASP A 179 -22.44 15.50 -9.00
CA ASP A 179 -23.08 14.36 -9.69
C ASP A 179 -22.13 13.77 -10.74
N ALA A 180 -21.49 14.63 -11.54
CA ALA A 180 -20.51 14.20 -12.54
C ALA A 180 -19.25 13.59 -11.91
N LEU A 181 -18.77 14.12 -10.76
CA LEU A 181 -17.70 13.52 -9.96
C LEU A 181 -18.07 12.11 -9.49
N SER A 182 -19.29 11.95 -8.95
CA SER A 182 -19.76 10.64 -8.51
C SER A 182 -19.86 9.65 -9.67
N GLU A 183 -20.34 10.08 -10.83
CA GLU A 183 -20.38 9.23 -12.04
C GLU A 183 -18.97 8.84 -12.52
N LEU A 184 -18.03 9.77 -12.53
CA LEU A 184 -16.62 9.49 -12.88
C LEU A 184 -16.00 8.49 -11.90
N PHE A 185 -16.15 8.72 -10.60
CA PHE A 185 -15.59 7.82 -9.58
C PHE A 185 -16.26 6.45 -9.60
N GLU A 186 -17.56 6.38 -9.89
CA GLU A 186 -18.25 5.10 -10.08
C GLU A 186 -17.67 4.31 -11.26
N ALA A 187 -17.45 4.98 -12.39
CA ALA A 187 -16.87 4.38 -13.58
C ALA A 187 -15.41 3.90 -13.35
N LEU A 188 -14.59 4.71 -12.66
CA LEU A 188 -13.23 4.34 -12.29
C LEU A 188 -13.19 3.21 -11.25
N THR A 189 -14.15 3.18 -10.34
CA THR A 189 -14.29 2.09 -9.35
C THR A 189 -14.72 0.80 -10.02
N ALA A 190 -15.60 0.84 -11.03
CA ALA A 190 -15.96 -0.33 -11.82
C ALA A 190 -14.73 -0.89 -12.55
N LEU A 191 -13.95 -0.03 -13.20
CA LEU A 191 -12.67 -0.41 -13.81
C LEU A 191 -11.71 -1.06 -12.79
N ALA A 192 -11.63 -0.51 -11.58
CA ALA A 192 -10.79 -1.08 -10.50
C ALA A 192 -11.28 -2.48 -10.10
N CYS A 193 -12.59 -2.70 -9.99
CA CYS A 193 -13.17 -4.01 -9.70
C CYS A 193 -12.87 -5.03 -10.81
N ASP A 194 -12.96 -4.63 -12.07
CA ASP A 194 -12.62 -5.48 -13.21
C ASP A 194 -11.13 -5.86 -13.20
N LEU A 195 -10.24 -4.91 -12.84
CA LEU A 195 -8.81 -5.18 -12.64
C LEU A 195 -8.57 -6.19 -11.50
N VAL A 196 -9.25 -6.04 -10.36
CA VAL A 196 -9.18 -6.99 -9.24
C VAL A 196 -9.60 -8.37 -9.70
N ASP A 197 -10.67 -8.48 -10.48
CA ASP A 197 -11.15 -9.76 -11.02
C ASP A 197 -10.11 -10.43 -11.90
N LYS A 198 -9.53 -9.71 -12.85
CA LYS A 198 -8.48 -10.20 -13.73
C LYS A 198 -7.22 -10.61 -12.99
N ILE A 199 -6.78 -9.78 -12.03
CA ILE A 199 -5.59 -10.07 -11.23
C ILE A 199 -5.82 -11.34 -10.38
N CYS A 200 -6.98 -11.49 -9.75
CA CYS A 200 -7.30 -12.70 -8.99
C CYS A 200 -7.41 -13.95 -9.88
N GLU A 201 -7.87 -13.80 -11.13
CA GLU A 201 -7.96 -14.89 -12.10
C GLU A 201 -6.58 -15.37 -12.55
N TYR A 202 -5.70 -14.45 -12.94
CA TYR A 202 -4.41 -14.78 -13.54
C TYR A 202 -3.25 -14.91 -12.54
N TRP A 203 -3.35 -14.30 -11.37
CA TRP A 203 -2.45 -14.49 -10.21
C TRP A 203 -3.26 -14.92 -8.98
N PRO A 204 -3.73 -16.19 -8.94
CA PRO A 204 -4.61 -16.67 -7.85
C PRO A 204 -3.95 -16.64 -6.48
N SER A 205 -2.62 -16.51 -6.41
CA SER A 205 -1.85 -16.35 -5.18
C SER A 205 -1.84 -14.91 -4.64
N THR A 206 -2.45 -13.93 -5.31
CA THR A 206 -2.59 -12.57 -4.78
C THR A 206 -3.30 -12.60 -3.43
N ASP A 207 -2.70 -11.99 -2.42
CA ASP A 207 -3.23 -11.95 -1.05
C ASP A 207 -3.94 -10.64 -0.75
N GLY A 208 -3.53 -9.55 -1.39
CA GLY A 208 -4.10 -8.24 -1.15
C GLY A 208 -3.84 -7.23 -2.26
N PHE A 209 -4.48 -6.08 -2.08
CA PHE A 209 -4.37 -4.92 -2.96
C PHE A 209 -4.05 -3.68 -2.15
N MET A 210 -3.12 -2.86 -2.65
CA MET A 210 -2.84 -1.54 -2.11
C MET A 210 -3.35 -0.48 -3.10
N ILE A 211 -4.17 0.43 -2.62
CA ILE A 211 -4.64 1.59 -3.37
C ILE A 211 -3.74 2.76 -3.02
N HIS A 212 -3.20 3.43 -4.01
CA HIS A 212 -2.39 4.63 -3.81
C HIS A 212 -3.21 5.85 -4.18
N ASP A 213 -3.61 6.67 -3.18
CA ASP A 213 -4.42 7.87 -3.40
C ASP A 213 -4.07 8.94 -2.35
N ASP A 214 -3.27 9.94 -2.73
CA ASP A 214 -2.69 10.94 -1.83
C ASP A 214 -3.71 12.02 -1.47
N TRP A 215 -4.13 12.09 -0.20
CA TRP A 215 -5.19 12.98 0.29
C TRP A 215 -4.70 14.21 1.04
N GLY A 216 -3.39 14.39 1.15
CA GLY A 216 -2.91 15.49 1.95
C GLY A 216 -1.51 16.02 1.62
N SER A 217 -1.28 17.21 2.12
CA SER A 217 0.05 17.84 2.18
C SER A 217 0.77 17.48 3.49
N GLN A 218 2.03 17.91 3.62
CA GLN A 218 2.78 17.77 4.88
C GLN A 218 2.10 18.46 6.08
N ARG A 219 1.12 19.34 5.86
CA ARG A 219 0.48 20.15 6.90
C ARG A 219 -0.95 19.75 7.21
N SER A 220 -1.71 19.34 6.20
CA SER A 220 -3.14 19.09 6.32
C SER A 220 -3.68 18.27 5.15
N PRO A 221 -4.86 17.64 5.30
CA PRO A 221 -5.63 17.10 4.19
C PRO A 221 -5.95 18.18 3.15
N PHE A 222 -6.15 17.76 1.90
CA PHE A 222 -6.54 18.64 0.79
C PHE A 222 -8.03 18.99 0.81
N PHE A 223 -8.85 18.20 1.49
CA PHE A 223 -10.31 18.37 1.56
C PHE A 223 -10.84 17.99 2.95
N SER A 224 -12.06 18.43 3.24
CA SER A 224 -12.72 18.20 4.53
C SER A 224 -13.14 16.73 4.73
N ASP A 225 -13.42 16.34 5.97
CA ASP A 225 -14.00 15.04 6.30
C ASP A 225 -15.38 14.84 5.64
N GLU A 226 -16.17 15.91 5.56
CA GLU A 226 -17.47 15.90 4.88
C GLU A 226 -17.35 15.55 3.39
N ILE A 227 -16.41 16.20 2.69
CA ILE A 227 -16.10 15.89 1.28
C ILE A 227 -15.60 14.45 1.14
N ALA A 228 -14.71 14.03 2.02
CA ALA A 228 -14.22 12.65 2.01
C ALA A 228 -15.36 11.63 2.11
N ARG A 229 -16.30 11.85 3.01
CA ARG A 229 -17.47 10.98 3.21
C ARG A 229 -18.48 11.06 2.07
N LYS A 230 -18.71 12.25 1.54
CA LYS A 230 -19.69 12.47 0.47
C LYS A 230 -19.23 11.91 -0.86
N LEU A 231 -17.98 12.20 -1.26
CA LEU A 231 -17.50 11.96 -2.62
C LEU A 231 -16.58 10.73 -2.77
N PHE A 232 -15.85 10.32 -1.72
CA PHE A 232 -14.86 9.24 -1.85
C PHE A 232 -15.30 7.95 -1.14
N LEU A 233 -15.82 8.05 0.07
CA LEU A 233 -16.18 6.88 0.88
C LEU A 233 -17.09 5.87 0.17
N PRO A 234 -18.17 6.25 -0.56
CA PRO A 234 -19.05 5.28 -1.23
C PRO A 234 -18.29 4.42 -2.25
N HIS A 235 -17.43 5.05 -3.02
CA HIS A 235 -16.64 4.41 -4.09
C HIS A 235 -15.51 3.56 -3.52
N MET A 236 -14.80 4.07 -2.51
CA MET A 236 -13.78 3.33 -1.78
C MET A 236 -14.37 2.07 -1.16
N LYS A 237 -15.49 2.21 -0.44
CA LYS A 237 -16.18 1.09 0.18
C LYS A 237 -16.59 0.03 -0.83
N LYS A 238 -17.09 0.43 -2.00
CA LYS A 238 -17.47 -0.49 -3.09
C LYS A 238 -16.29 -1.33 -3.55
N LEU A 239 -15.12 -0.70 -3.78
CA LEU A 239 -13.92 -1.43 -4.18
C LEU A 239 -13.41 -2.34 -3.06
N VAL A 240 -13.34 -1.86 -1.82
CA VAL A 240 -12.90 -2.66 -0.67
C VAL A 240 -13.82 -3.86 -0.44
N ASP A 241 -15.13 -3.67 -0.48
CA ASP A 241 -16.09 -4.76 -0.37
C ASP A 241 -15.91 -5.80 -1.50
N HIS A 242 -15.55 -5.34 -2.72
CA HIS A 242 -15.25 -6.24 -3.84
C HIS A 242 -13.98 -7.07 -3.61
N VAL A 243 -12.91 -6.44 -3.14
CA VAL A 243 -11.65 -7.10 -2.76
C VAL A 243 -11.89 -8.13 -1.65
N HIS A 244 -12.64 -7.75 -0.61
CA HIS A 244 -12.98 -8.65 0.49
C HIS A 244 -13.84 -9.86 0.06
N LYS A 245 -14.76 -9.69 -0.90
CA LYS A 245 -15.52 -10.80 -1.49
C LYS A 245 -14.62 -11.83 -2.18
N LYS A 246 -13.45 -11.42 -2.67
CA LYS A 246 -12.42 -12.34 -3.19
C LYS A 246 -11.58 -12.99 -2.09
N GLY A 247 -11.82 -12.66 -0.81
CA GLY A 247 -11.04 -13.15 0.33
C GLY A 247 -9.63 -12.53 0.41
N ARG A 248 -9.46 -11.30 -0.08
CA ARG A 248 -8.18 -10.57 -0.10
C ARG A 248 -8.25 -9.39 0.86
N PHE A 249 -7.08 -8.97 1.45
CA PHE A 249 -7.01 -7.73 2.20
C PHE A 249 -6.89 -6.51 1.27
N CYS A 250 -7.28 -5.34 1.76
CA CYS A 250 -7.18 -4.08 1.06
C CYS A 250 -6.46 -3.04 1.93
N SER A 251 -5.32 -2.57 1.48
CA SER A 251 -4.57 -1.49 2.11
C SER A 251 -4.63 -0.21 1.29
N ILE A 252 -4.30 0.92 1.92
CA ILE A 252 -4.20 2.21 1.24
C ILE A 252 -2.85 2.84 1.55
N HIS A 253 -2.19 3.39 0.51
CA HIS A 253 -1.15 4.40 0.68
C HIS A 253 -1.77 5.77 0.51
N SER A 254 -1.47 6.68 1.41
CA SER A 254 -1.80 8.08 1.22
C SER A 254 -0.77 8.95 1.91
N CYS A 255 -0.14 9.83 1.13
CA CYS A 255 0.76 10.84 1.65
C CYS A 255 0.01 11.94 2.42
N GLY A 256 0.78 12.71 3.17
CA GLY A 256 0.33 13.89 3.88
C GLY A 256 -0.02 13.66 5.35
N ASN A 257 -0.29 14.77 6.04
CA ASN A 257 -0.79 14.78 7.40
C ASN A 257 -2.31 14.54 7.36
N ILE A 258 -2.70 13.29 7.37
CA ILE A 258 -4.09 12.83 7.18
C ILE A 258 -4.57 11.85 8.25
N GLY A 259 -3.91 11.78 9.40
CA GLY A 259 -4.29 10.87 10.48
C GLY A 259 -5.74 11.03 10.94
N ASP A 260 -6.33 12.20 10.78
CA ASP A 260 -7.75 12.48 11.03
C ASP A 260 -8.70 11.87 9.98
N ARG A 261 -8.18 11.27 8.89
CA ARG A 261 -8.96 10.53 7.88
C ARG A 261 -9.06 9.04 8.14
N ILE A 262 -8.36 8.51 9.15
CA ILE A 262 -8.47 7.09 9.54
C ILE A 262 -9.93 6.64 9.75
N PRO A 263 -10.83 7.41 10.40
CA PRO A 263 -12.23 7.01 10.51
C PRO A 263 -12.91 6.74 9.16
N VAL A 264 -12.60 7.52 8.12
CA VAL A 264 -13.14 7.29 6.76
C VAL A 264 -12.58 5.99 6.17
N PHE A 265 -11.30 5.71 6.36
CA PHE A 265 -10.69 4.44 5.91
C PHE A 265 -11.31 3.23 6.61
N LEU A 266 -11.56 3.33 7.92
CA LEU A 266 -12.23 2.28 8.69
C LEU A 266 -13.67 2.04 8.24
N GLU A 267 -14.43 3.10 7.93
CA GLU A 267 -15.79 3.00 7.40
C GLU A 267 -15.82 2.38 6.00
N ALA A 268 -14.80 2.63 5.19
CA ALA A 268 -14.61 1.97 3.90
C ALA A 268 -14.22 0.48 4.05
N GLY A 269 -13.72 0.06 5.21
CA GLY A 269 -13.28 -1.30 5.48
C GLY A 269 -11.80 -1.55 5.14
N ILE A 270 -10.97 -0.50 5.05
CA ILE A 270 -9.52 -0.63 4.80
C ILE A 270 -8.84 -1.40 5.94
N ASP A 271 -8.06 -2.42 5.59
CA ASP A 271 -7.35 -3.30 6.54
C ASP A 271 -5.99 -2.73 6.97
N GLY A 272 -5.32 -1.99 6.09
CA GLY A 272 -3.99 -1.45 6.34
C GLY A 272 -3.76 -0.06 5.76
N TRP A 273 -2.89 0.73 6.41
CA TRP A 273 -2.50 2.05 5.93
C TRP A 273 -0.98 2.21 5.91
N GLU A 274 -0.44 2.47 4.72
CA GLU A 274 0.93 2.93 4.54
C GLU A 274 0.96 4.45 4.71
N LEU A 275 1.28 4.89 5.93
CA LEU A 275 1.29 6.30 6.29
C LEU A 275 2.60 6.99 5.90
N GLN A 276 2.55 8.30 5.66
CA GLN A 276 3.73 9.13 5.56
C GLN A 276 4.23 9.51 6.96
N ALA A 277 5.22 8.78 7.47
CA ALA A 277 5.68 8.86 8.85
C ALA A 277 6.17 10.25 9.29
N ASN A 278 6.81 11.01 8.40
CA ASN A 278 7.30 12.35 8.72
C ASN A 278 6.21 13.44 8.71
N ALA A 279 5.00 13.11 8.28
CA ALA A 279 3.85 14.01 8.29
C ALA A 279 2.85 13.69 9.39
N ASN A 280 2.97 12.54 10.06
CA ASN A 280 2.00 12.04 11.03
C ASN A 280 2.70 11.65 12.35
N ASP A 281 2.01 11.84 13.48
CA ASP A 281 2.42 11.28 14.77
C ASP A 281 2.02 9.80 14.81
N GLN A 282 2.91 8.95 14.29
CA GLN A 282 2.63 7.52 14.15
C GLN A 282 2.41 6.80 15.49
N ILE A 283 3.03 7.28 16.60
CA ILE A 283 2.84 6.69 17.94
C ILE A 283 1.42 6.98 18.44
N LYS A 284 1.00 8.23 18.37
CA LYS A 284 -0.36 8.63 18.76
C LYS A 284 -1.42 7.89 17.94
N LEU A 285 -1.26 7.83 16.62
CA LEU A 285 -2.20 7.15 15.74
C LEU A 285 -2.24 5.63 16.00
N TYR A 286 -1.07 5.03 16.26
CA TYR A 286 -1.00 3.61 16.62
C TYR A 286 -1.70 3.32 17.96
N GLU A 287 -1.54 4.19 18.98
CA GLU A 287 -2.24 4.02 20.26
C GLU A 287 -3.76 4.08 20.09
N GLU A 288 -4.24 4.99 19.25
CA GLU A 288 -5.68 5.24 19.05
C GLU A 288 -6.35 4.21 18.12
N PHE A 289 -5.66 3.80 17.02
CA PHE A 289 -6.28 3.02 15.96
C PHE A 289 -5.59 1.68 15.65
N GLY A 290 -4.46 1.36 16.27
CA GLY A 290 -3.67 0.18 15.92
C GLY A 290 -4.37 -1.18 16.10
N ASP A 291 -5.45 -1.24 16.90
CA ASP A 291 -6.32 -2.41 17.03
C ASP A 291 -7.32 -2.55 15.86
N LYS A 292 -7.60 -1.45 15.15
CA LYS A 292 -8.59 -1.38 14.07
C LYS A 292 -7.96 -1.50 12.70
N ILE A 293 -6.85 -0.79 12.45
CA ILE A 293 -6.15 -0.77 11.17
C ILE A 293 -4.67 -1.12 11.36
N THR A 294 -4.12 -1.95 10.48
CA THR A 294 -2.70 -2.27 10.48
C THR A 294 -1.92 -1.12 9.85
N MET A 295 -0.98 -0.52 10.61
CA MET A 295 -0.19 0.61 10.11
C MET A 295 1.20 0.16 9.67
N GLN A 296 1.67 0.72 8.56
CA GLN A 296 3.06 0.62 8.19
C GLN A 296 3.83 1.77 8.82
N VAL A 297 4.65 1.47 9.83
CA VAL A 297 5.36 2.45 10.65
C VAL A 297 6.87 2.39 10.43
N THR A 298 7.55 3.50 10.69
CA THR A 298 9.01 3.60 10.56
C THR A 298 9.66 3.78 11.93
N ILE A 299 10.95 3.44 12.00
CA ILE A 299 11.79 3.75 13.17
C ILE A 299 12.67 4.99 12.90
N PRO A 300 13.11 5.69 13.95
CA PRO A 300 14.15 6.69 13.84
C PRO A 300 15.43 6.10 13.22
N ASP A 301 16.18 6.94 12.49
CA ASP A 301 17.50 6.54 11.98
C ASP A 301 18.43 6.24 13.18
N PHE A 302 19.25 5.19 13.05
CA PHE A 302 20.27 4.82 14.03
C PHE A 302 21.62 4.62 13.33
N ASP A 303 22.72 4.66 14.07
CA ASP A 303 24.04 4.38 13.51
C ASP A 303 24.15 2.91 13.10
N GLN A 304 24.17 2.66 11.79
CA GLN A 304 24.23 1.31 11.21
C GLN A 304 25.55 0.56 11.54
N LYS A 305 26.56 1.25 12.06
CA LYS A 305 27.86 0.68 12.45
C LYS A 305 27.93 0.38 13.94
N ASP A 306 27.00 0.89 14.74
CA ASP A 306 26.93 0.64 16.18
C ASP A 306 25.93 -0.50 16.46
N GLU A 307 26.47 -1.67 16.80
CA GLU A 307 25.66 -2.85 17.15
C GLU A 307 24.72 -2.60 18.34
N LYS A 308 25.13 -1.78 19.32
CA LYS A 308 24.26 -1.44 20.47
C LYS A 308 23.10 -0.57 20.05
N ALA A 309 23.35 0.40 19.17
CA ALA A 309 22.31 1.24 18.60
C ALA A 309 21.32 0.41 17.77
N ALA A 310 21.81 -0.56 17.01
CA ALA A 310 20.96 -1.47 16.22
C ALA A 310 20.06 -2.33 17.13
N VAL A 311 20.60 -2.91 18.21
CA VAL A 311 19.83 -3.70 19.19
C VAL A 311 18.79 -2.81 19.91
N GLU A 312 19.18 -1.63 20.35
CA GLU A 312 18.27 -0.69 21.00
C GLU A 312 17.13 -0.27 20.08
N ALA A 313 17.42 0.07 18.83
CA ALA A 313 16.41 0.45 17.84
C ALA A 313 15.42 -0.69 17.58
N ALA A 314 15.91 -1.94 17.49
CA ALA A 314 15.09 -3.12 17.30
C ALA A 314 14.12 -3.35 18.48
N ARG A 315 14.62 -3.28 19.71
CA ARG A 315 13.80 -3.44 20.92
C ARG A 315 12.79 -2.32 21.09
N ASN A 316 13.21 -1.07 20.90
CA ASN A 316 12.31 0.09 20.99
C ASN A 316 11.16 -0.04 19.97
N TYR A 317 11.42 -0.56 18.77
CA TYR A 317 10.35 -0.82 17.81
C TYR A 317 9.36 -1.84 18.35
N VAL A 318 9.84 -2.98 18.82
CA VAL A 318 8.96 -4.06 19.32
C VAL A 318 8.13 -3.60 20.52
N ASP A 319 8.77 -2.95 21.50
CA ASP A 319 8.10 -2.45 22.71
C ASP A 319 7.03 -1.39 22.39
N THR A 320 7.26 -0.59 21.33
CA THR A 320 6.32 0.47 20.92
C THR A 320 5.20 -0.07 20.05
N PHE A 321 5.52 -0.88 19.03
CA PHE A 321 4.64 -1.17 17.88
C PHE A 321 4.22 -2.65 17.72
N CYS A 322 4.66 -3.55 18.59
CA CYS A 322 4.28 -4.96 18.54
C CYS A 322 3.34 -5.37 19.68
N LYS A 323 2.39 -4.50 20.06
CA LYS A 323 1.45 -4.81 21.15
C LYS A 323 0.45 -5.90 20.73
N PRO A 324 0.02 -6.78 21.66
CA PRO A 324 -0.96 -7.81 21.37
C PRO A 324 -2.25 -7.23 20.76
N GLY A 325 -2.70 -7.80 19.64
CA GLY A 325 -3.88 -7.35 18.91
C GLY A 325 -3.71 -6.05 18.10
N LYS A 326 -2.52 -5.45 18.13
CA LYS A 326 -2.16 -4.23 17.40
C LYS A 326 -0.89 -4.46 16.56
N PRO A 327 -0.89 -5.36 15.58
CA PRO A 327 0.29 -5.59 14.76
C PRO A 327 0.56 -4.42 13.81
N THR A 328 1.83 -4.22 13.49
CA THR A 328 2.27 -3.23 12.50
C THR A 328 3.17 -3.88 11.45
N ILE A 329 3.39 -3.14 10.36
CA ILE A 329 4.38 -3.48 9.34
C ILE A 329 5.57 -2.53 9.53
N LEU A 330 6.75 -3.06 9.79
CA LEU A 330 7.97 -2.26 9.85
C LEU A 330 8.35 -1.82 8.44
N ALA A 331 8.20 -0.54 8.17
CA ALA A 331 8.76 0.10 6.99
C ALA A 331 10.10 0.75 7.39
N GLY A 332 11.17 0.37 6.75
CA GLY A 332 12.44 0.91 7.18
C GLY A 332 13.39 1.25 6.05
N LYS A 333 14.09 2.35 6.22
CA LYS A 333 15.20 2.78 5.40
C LYS A 333 16.40 1.84 5.60
N ASN A 334 16.39 0.68 4.94
CA ASN A 334 17.49 -0.29 4.98
C ASN A 334 17.81 -0.89 6.38
N CYS A 335 16.97 -0.71 7.40
CA CYS A 335 17.25 -1.27 8.72
C CYS A 335 17.39 -2.81 8.67
N MET A 336 16.59 -3.48 7.83
CA MET A 336 16.65 -4.93 7.65
C MET A 336 17.89 -5.44 6.89
N THR A 337 18.71 -4.56 6.34
CA THR A 337 20.02 -4.93 5.76
C THR A 337 21.13 -4.95 6.81
N ASN A 338 20.87 -4.41 8.00
CA ASN A 338 21.75 -4.56 9.17
C ASN A 338 21.39 -5.88 9.87
N MET A 339 22.30 -6.86 9.83
CA MET A 339 22.03 -8.19 10.37
C MET A 339 21.79 -8.18 11.89
N VAL A 340 22.49 -7.34 12.65
CA VAL A 340 22.28 -7.22 14.10
C VAL A 340 20.87 -6.74 14.40
N PHE A 341 20.41 -5.72 13.66
CA PHE A 341 19.03 -5.24 13.78
C PHE A 341 18.03 -6.31 13.37
N ALA A 342 18.26 -6.96 12.22
CA ALA A 342 17.33 -7.95 11.66
C ALA A 342 17.15 -9.17 12.58
N GLU A 343 18.25 -9.70 13.13
CA GLU A 343 18.22 -10.81 14.07
C GLU A 343 17.53 -10.42 15.39
N GLU A 344 17.88 -9.26 15.95
CA GLU A 344 17.32 -8.79 17.22
C GLU A 344 15.83 -8.50 17.10
N VAL A 345 15.39 -7.78 16.07
CA VAL A 345 13.97 -7.45 15.91
C VAL A 345 13.14 -8.71 15.66
N TYR A 346 13.67 -9.70 14.94
CA TYR A 346 13.03 -10.99 14.78
C TYR A 346 12.91 -11.73 16.11
N GLU A 347 14.04 -11.99 16.79
CA GLU A 347 14.08 -12.75 18.04
C GLU A 347 13.23 -12.08 19.12
N TYR A 348 13.37 -10.77 19.30
CA TYR A 348 12.67 -10.04 20.34
C TYR A 348 11.15 -9.99 20.08
N SER A 349 10.72 -9.71 18.85
CA SER A 349 9.30 -9.76 18.50
C SER A 349 8.71 -11.17 18.62
N ARG A 350 9.49 -12.20 18.26
CA ARG A 350 9.10 -13.60 18.36
C ARG A 350 8.81 -14.01 19.81
N LYS A 351 9.68 -13.58 20.74
CA LYS A 351 9.48 -13.78 22.18
C LYS A 351 8.33 -12.97 22.72
N HIS A 352 8.23 -11.71 22.30
CA HIS A 352 7.19 -10.78 22.72
C HIS A 352 5.79 -11.31 22.38
N TYR A 353 5.56 -11.82 21.16
CA TYR A 353 4.30 -12.43 20.77
C TYR A 353 4.02 -13.78 21.47
N LEU A 354 5.03 -14.44 22.02
CA LEU A 354 4.87 -15.62 22.88
C LEU A 354 4.54 -15.27 24.33
N GLY A 355 4.63 -14.00 24.72
CA GLY A 355 4.47 -13.53 26.09
C GLY A 355 5.66 -13.89 27.01
N LEU A 356 6.87 -13.97 26.44
CA LEU A 356 8.12 -14.31 27.12
C LEU A 356 8.97 -13.07 27.40
#